data_5f5005e868874932d525878d064fafab
#
_entry.id   5f5005e868874932d525878d064fafab
#
_cell.length_a   1.000
_cell.length_b   1.000
_cell.length_c   1.000
_cell.angle_alpha   90.00
_cell.angle_beta   90.00
_cell.angle_gamma   90.00
#
_symmetry.space_group_name_H-M   'P 1'
#
loop_
_entity.id
_entity.type
_entity.pdbx_description
1 polymer ?
#
loop_
_entity_poly.entity_id
_entity_poly.type
_entity_poly.pdbx_seq_one_letter_code
_entity_poly.pdbx_strand_id
1 'polypeptide(L)'
;LFSWGNEGHPLSQEETTPVPARFDYHYNDSVLASADYIKQHLHDIQLLDARSLAEYNGHKAFANKAGHIPGAVHYEWTDALDKSKNLRMLPTTEIKNALAAKGLNQENTVVVYCHSHHRSSLSFYVLRAAGFTQIKGYPGSWSEWGNLADTPVEV
;
A
#
# COMPACT_ATOMS: atom_id res chain seq x y z
N LEU A 1 2.26 -12.68 -13.55
CA LEU A 1 2.06 -13.30 -14.88
C LEU A 1 2.82 -12.56 -15.98
N PHE A 2 2.73 -11.20 -16.03
CA PHE A 2 3.38 -10.38 -17.06
C PHE A 2 4.91 -10.64 -17.13
N SER A 3 5.63 -10.45 -16.02
CA SER A 3 7.08 -10.67 -15.96
C SER A 3 7.45 -12.11 -16.29
N TRP A 4 6.71 -13.07 -15.74
CA TRP A 4 6.90 -14.49 -15.95
C TRP A 4 6.79 -14.89 -17.44
N GLY A 5 5.73 -14.43 -18.11
CA GLY A 5 5.52 -14.70 -19.53
C GLY A 5 6.56 -14.03 -20.43
N ASN A 6 6.89 -12.75 -20.16
CA ASN A 6 7.89 -12.00 -20.92
C ASN A 6 9.31 -12.57 -20.78
N GLU A 7 9.59 -13.27 -19.69
CA GLU A 7 10.88 -13.95 -19.46
C GLU A 7 10.90 -15.38 -20.02
N GLY A 8 9.87 -15.80 -20.75
CA GLY A 8 9.81 -17.09 -21.42
C GLY A 8 9.56 -18.28 -20.52
N HIS A 9 9.07 -18.05 -19.30
CA HIS A 9 8.73 -19.14 -18.38
C HIS A 9 7.43 -19.85 -18.78
N PRO A 10 7.30 -21.17 -18.50
CA PRO A 10 6.15 -21.95 -18.94
C PRO A 10 4.86 -21.49 -18.26
N LEU A 11 3.78 -21.48 -19.02
CA LEU A 11 2.42 -21.24 -18.55
C LEU A 11 1.60 -22.52 -18.74
N SER A 12 0.68 -22.83 -17.81
CA SER A 12 -0.28 -23.92 -17.92
C SER A 12 -1.70 -23.38 -17.83
N GLN A 13 -2.60 -24.02 -18.57
CA GLN A 13 -4.05 -23.84 -18.49
C GLN A 13 -4.73 -25.01 -17.77
N GLU A 14 -3.95 -25.95 -17.26
CA GLU A 14 -4.49 -27.09 -16.50
C GLU A 14 -5.15 -26.62 -15.21
N GLU A 15 -6.35 -27.12 -14.98
CA GLU A 15 -7.05 -26.90 -13.70
C GLU A 15 -6.33 -27.66 -12.61
N THR A 16 -5.95 -26.93 -11.56
CA THR A 16 -5.39 -27.56 -10.35
C THR A 16 -6.51 -27.75 -9.35
N THR A 17 -6.80 -29.00 -8.99
CA THR A 17 -7.70 -29.33 -7.88
C THR A 17 -6.88 -29.47 -6.61
N PRO A 18 -6.97 -28.49 -5.67
CA PRO A 18 -6.23 -28.56 -4.42
C PRO A 18 -6.71 -29.75 -3.58
N VAL A 19 -5.77 -30.47 -2.99
CA VAL A 19 -6.10 -31.47 -1.99
C VAL A 19 -6.48 -30.76 -0.69
N PRO A 20 -7.63 -31.06 -0.06
CA PRO A 20 -8.00 -30.48 1.22
C PRO A 20 -6.89 -30.69 2.26
N ALA A 21 -6.49 -29.63 2.92
CA ALA A 21 -5.48 -29.65 3.97
C ALA A 21 -5.96 -28.83 5.18
N ARG A 22 -5.52 -29.22 6.36
CA ARG A 22 -5.72 -28.43 7.57
C ARG A 22 -4.57 -27.45 7.70
N PHE A 23 -4.90 -26.16 7.89
CA PHE A 23 -3.95 -25.10 8.16
C PHE A 23 -4.29 -24.45 9.50
N ASP A 24 -3.41 -24.61 10.48
CA ASP A 24 -3.52 -23.95 11.78
C ASP A 24 -2.77 -22.61 11.69
N TYR A 25 -3.44 -21.52 12.03
CA TYR A 25 -2.85 -20.17 11.94
C TYR A 25 -3.09 -19.36 13.22
N HIS A 26 -2.19 -18.44 13.47
CA HIS A 26 -2.35 -17.40 14.47
C HIS A 26 -2.51 -16.08 13.75
N TYR A 27 -3.63 -15.41 13.99
CA TYR A 27 -3.87 -14.10 13.40
C TYR A 27 -2.97 -13.04 14.08
N ASN A 28 -2.21 -12.30 13.28
CA ASN A 28 -1.37 -11.22 13.77
C ASN A 28 -1.94 -9.87 13.30
N ASP A 29 -2.71 -9.21 14.16
CA ASP A 29 -3.32 -7.90 13.89
C ASP A 29 -2.37 -6.73 14.18
N SER A 30 -1.18 -6.98 14.75
CA SER A 30 -0.19 -5.93 15.04
C SER A 30 0.26 -5.17 13.78
N VAL A 31 0.14 -5.80 12.61
CA VAL A 31 0.48 -5.23 11.30
C VAL A 31 -0.69 -4.52 10.62
N LEU A 32 -1.83 -4.42 11.30
CA LEU A 32 -3.03 -3.76 10.77
C LEU A 32 -3.29 -2.44 11.48
N ALA A 33 -3.89 -1.50 10.75
CA ALA A 33 -4.46 -0.27 11.27
C ALA A 33 -5.94 -0.20 10.90
N SER A 34 -6.79 0.22 11.83
CA SER A 34 -8.19 0.56 11.57
C SER A 34 -8.34 2.06 11.32
N ALA A 35 -9.51 2.50 10.83
CA ALA A 35 -9.84 3.92 10.73
C ALA A 35 -9.73 4.63 12.09
N ASP A 36 -10.18 3.99 13.17
CA ASP A 36 -10.09 4.55 14.50
C ASP A 36 -8.64 4.67 14.99
N TYR A 37 -7.81 3.69 14.72
CA TYR A 37 -6.38 3.78 15.01
C TYR A 37 -5.75 4.99 14.31
N ILE A 38 -6.02 5.17 13.01
CA ILE A 38 -5.49 6.30 12.25
C ILE A 38 -5.99 7.63 12.81
N LYS A 39 -7.31 7.77 13.11
CA LYS A 39 -7.87 8.99 13.70
C LYS A 39 -7.20 9.36 15.02
N GLN A 40 -6.93 8.38 15.88
CA GLN A 40 -6.31 8.59 17.19
C GLN A 40 -4.83 8.96 17.11
N HIS A 41 -4.12 8.52 16.06
CA HIS A 41 -2.67 8.67 15.94
C HIS A 41 -2.25 9.53 14.74
N LEU A 42 -3.16 10.33 14.19
CA LEU A 42 -2.95 11.08 12.95
C LEU A 42 -1.69 11.98 12.98
N HIS A 43 -1.30 12.45 14.17
CA HIS A 43 -0.12 13.31 14.38
C HIS A 43 1.15 12.53 14.75
N ASP A 44 1.03 11.24 15.08
CA ASP A 44 2.13 10.41 15.59
C ASP A 44 2.62 9.39 14.57
N ILE A 45 1.85 9.17 13.50
CA ILE A 45 2.17 8.21 12.44
C ILE A 45 2.46 8.92 11.14
N GLN A 46 3.14 8.23 10.26
CA GLN A 46 3.27 8.62 8.86
C GLN A 46 2.28 7.81 8.00
N LEU A 47 1.70 8.45 7.02
CA LEU A 47 0.73 7.83 6.12
C LEU A 47 1.31 7.80 4.70
N LEU A 48 1.18 6.67 4.01
CA LEU A 48 1.55 6.51 2.62
C LEU A 48 0.32 6.16 1.79
N ASP A 49 -0.03 7.06 0.86
CA ASP A 49 -1.07 6.82 -0.13
C ASP A 49 -0.46 6.19 -1.39
N ALA A 50 -0.84 4.96 -1.67
CA ALA A 50 -0.36 4.19 -2.81
C ALA A 50 -1.27 4.31 -4.06
N ARG A 51 -2.27 5.20 -4.03
CA ARG A 51 -3.17 5.47 -5.16
C ARG A 51 -2.48 6.29 -6.24
N SER A 52 -3.18 6.48 -7.36
CA SER A 52 -2.72 7.41 -8.41
C SER A 52 -2.72 8.86 -7.91
N LEU A 53 -1.87 9.70 -8.52
CA LEU A 53 -1.81 11.12 -8.18
C LEU A 53 -3.17 11.82 -8.38
N ALA A 54 -3.96 11.40 -9.38
CA ALA A 54 -5.30 11.95 -9.62
C ALA A 54 -6.29 11.62 -8.49
N GLU A 55 -6.17 10.42 -7.87
CA GLU A 55 -6.96 10.05 -6.69
C GLU A 55 -6.51 10.85 -5.46
N TYR A 56 -5.20 10.98 -5.26
CA TYR A 56 -4.59 11.69 -4.15
C TYR A 56 -5.00 13.19 -4.15
N ASN A 57 -4.91 13.87 -5.30
CA ASN A 57 -5.27 15.28 -5.46
C ASN A 57 -6.79 15.51 -5.61
N GLY A 58 -7.63 14.52 -5.39
CA GLY A 58 -9.07 14.67 -5.47
C GLY A 58 -9.64 14.86 -6.88
N HIS A 59 -8.82 14.78 -7.93
CA HIS A 59 -9.28 14.89 -9.32
C HIS A 59 -10.07 13.65 -9.78
N LYS A 60 -9.94 12.53 -9.06
CA LYS A 60 -10.65 11.29 -9.32
C LYS A 60 -11.14 10.70 -7.99
N ALA A 61 -12.45 10.58 -7.84
CA ALA A 61 -13.05 10.04 -6.63
C ALA A 61 -13.77 8.72 -6.91
N PHE A 62 -13.62 7.76 -6.01
CA PHE A 62 -14.33 6.48 -5.96
C PHE A 62 -15.07 6.27 -4.63
N ALA A 63 -15.18 7.33 -3.82
CA ALA A 63 -15.90 7.40 -2.56
C ALA A 63 -16.66 8.73 -2.48
N ASN A 64 -17.42 8.96 -1.42
CA ASN A 64 -18.18 10.19 -1.21
C ASN A 64 -17.29 11.43 -1.07
N LYS A 65 -16.07 11.25 -0.57
CA LYS A 65 -15.07 12.31 -0.43
C LYS A 65 -13.96 12.12 -1.46
N ALA A 66 -13.42 13.22 -1.96
CA ALA A 66 -12.24 13.27 -2.83
C ALA A 66 -11.02 13.77 -2.04
N GLY A 67 -9.81 13.43 -2.48
CA GLY A 67 -8.57 13.83 -1.80
C GLY A 67 -7.91 12.66 -1.08
N HIS A 68 -7.20 12.93 0.02
CA HIS A 68 -6.40 11.96 0.77
C HIS A 68 -6.52 12.17 2.29
N ILE A 69 -6.01 11.22 3.08
CA ILE A 69 -5.92 11.36 4.54
C ILE A 69 -4.92 12.47 4.86
N PRO A 70 -5.26 13.44 5.73
CA PRO A 70 -4.39 14.58 6.03
C PRO A 70 -2.97 14.17 6.42
N GLY A 71 -1.97 14.84 5.84
CA GLY A 71 -0.57 14.57 6.06
C GLY A 71 -0.03 13.31 5.36
N ALA A 72 -0.83 12.61 4.56
CA ALA A 72 -0.36 11.44 3.82
C ALA A 72 0.64 11.84 2.73
N VAL A 73 1.70 11.06 2.62
CA VAL A 73 2.69 11.18 1.54
C VAL A 73 2.24 10.36 0.35
N HIS A 74 2.25 10.96 -0.83
CA HIS A 74 1.95 10.25 -2.07
C HIS A 74 3.18 9.49 -2.59
N TYR A 75 3.01 8.18 -2.76
CA TYR A 75 3.95 7.31 -3.48
C TYR A 75 3.13 6.21 -4.16
N GLU A 76 2.86 6.39 -5.46
CA GLU A 76 2.06 5.45 -6.22
C GLU A 76 2.71 4.06 -6.22
N TRP A 77 1.91 3.00 -6.05
CA TRP A 77 2.44 1.63 -5.97
C TRP A 77 3.32 1.24 -7.15
N THR A 78 3.10 1.84 -8.33
CA THR A 78 3.92 1.60 -9.54
C THR A 78 5.28 2.30 -9.52
N ASP A 79 5.48 3.30 -8.64
CA ASP A 79 6.75 4.03 -8.53
C ASP A 79 7.88 3.16 -7.96
N ALA A 80 7.51 2.03 -7.32
CA ALA A 80 8.45 1.04 -6.85
C ALA A 80 8.87 0.01 -7.92
N LEU A 81 8.35 0.12 -9.15
CA LEU A 81 8.52 -0.87 -10.20
C LEU A 81 9.32 -0.33 -11.38
N ASP A 82 10.30 -1.09 -11.84
CA ASP A 82 11.07 -0.81 -13.05
C ASP A 82 10.28 -1.23 -14.30
N LYS A 83 9.71 -0.23 -14.97
CA LYS A 83 8.92 -0.46 -16.20
C LYS A 83 9.78 -0.98 -17.36
N SER A 84 11.09 -0.72 -17.34
CA SER A 84 12.03 -1.21 -18.36
C SER A 84 12.48 -2.65 -18.13
N LYS A 85 12.27 -3.18 -16.92
CA LYS A 85 12.66 -4.54 -16.51
C LYS A 85 11.47 -5.38 -16.07
N ASN A 86 10.49 -5.52 -16.94
CA ASN A 86 9.31 -6.38 -16.72
C ASN A 86 8.56 -6.10 -15.40
N LEU A 87 8.50 -4.83 -14.96
CA LEU A 87 7.87 -4.43 -13.70
C LEU A 87 8.48 -5.10 -12.45
N ARG A 88 9.76 -5.44 -12.50
CA ARG A 88 10.48 -5.88 -11.30
C ARG A 88 10.63 -4.72 -10.32
N MET A 89 10.68 -5.04 -9.05
CA MET A 89 10.91 -4.03 -8.02
C MET A 89 12.26 -3.31 -8.26
N LEU A 90 12.26 -2.00 -8.14
CA LEU A 90 13.47 -1.18 -8.16
C LEU A 90 14.44 -1.59 -7.05
N PRO A 91 15.74 -1.28 -7.17
CA PRO A 91 16.69 -1.46 -6.09
C PRO A 91 16.20 -0.81 -4.79
N THR A 92 16.31 -1.53 -3.68
CA THR A 92 15.79 -1.06 -2.38
C THR A 92 16.42 0.25 -1.93
N THR A 93 17.66 0.53 -2.34
CA THR A 93 18.35 1.80 -2.09
C THR A 93 17.69 2.98 -2.81
N GLU A 94 17.23 2.78 -4.06
CA GLU A 94 16.52 3.82 -4.82
C GLU A 94 15.16 4.10 -4.19
N ILE A 95 14.42 3.05 -3.83
CA ILE A 95 13.13 3.16 -3.13
C ILE A 95 13.30 3.91 -1.82
N LYS A 96 14.30 3.53 -1.00
CA LYS A 96 14.59 4.17 0.28
C LYS A 96 14.88 5.67 0.10
N ASN A 97 15.69 6.04 -0.88
CA ASN A 97 16.02 7.43 -1.17
C ASN A 97 14.79 8.22 -1.63
N ALA A 98 13.96 7.63 -2.50
CA ALA A 98 12.72 8.27 -2.97
C ALA A 98 11.73 8.51 -1.83
N LEU A 99 11.57 7.56 -0.92
CA LEU A 99 10.69 7.67 0.24
C LEU A 99 11.23 8.72 1.25
N ALA A 100 12.53 8.72 1.50
CA ALA A 100 13.18 9.70 2.37
C ALA A 100 13.06 11.14 1.80
N ALA A 101 13.21 11.32 0.49
CA ALA A 101 13.01 12.60 -0.18
C ALA A 101 11.57 13.12 -0.06
N LYS A 102 10.61 12.25 0.17
CA LYS A 102 9.20 12.58 0.45
C LYS A 102 8.91 12.76 1.95
N GLY A 103 9.91 12.65 2.80
CA GLY A 103 9.80 12.85 4.25
C GLY A 103 9.43 11.59 5.05
N LEU A 104 9.36 10.41 4.42
CA LEU A 104 9.14 9.17 5.16
C LEU A 104 10.39 8.71 5.90
N ASN A 105 10.22 8.46 7.19
CA ASN A 105 11.29 8.09 8.12
C ASN A 105 11.10 6.63 8.59
N GLN A 106 12.17 5.84 8.60
CA GLN A 106 12.15 4.44 9.04
C GLN A 106 11.93 4.25 10.55
N GLU A 107 12.18 5.29 11.34
CA GLU A 107 12.02 5.26 12.80
C GLU A 107 10.55 5.37 13.24
N ASN A 108 9.68 5.85 12.36
CA ASN A 108 8.27 6.09 12.66
C ASN A 108 7.39 4.94 12.15
N THR A 109 6.22 4.78 12.77
CA THR A 109 5.19 3.90 12.25
C THR A 109 4.64 4.46 10.95
N VAL A 110 4.69 3.68 9.88
CA VAL A 110 4.10 4.02 8.58
C VAL A 110 2.85 3.19 8.34
N VAL A 111 1.73 3.85 8.12
CA VAL A 111 0.48 3.19 7.71
C VAL A 111 0.30 3.36 6.21
N VAL A 112 0.15 2.26 5.49
CA VAL A 112 -0.05 2.26 4.04
C VAL A 112 -1.51 2.00 3.67
N TYR A 113 -2.03 2.76 2.73
CA TYR A 113 -3.39 2.56 2.22
C TYR A 113 -3.46 2.82 0.71
N CYS A 114 -4.54 2.37 0.10
CA CYS A 114 -4.92 2.73 -1.27
C CYS A 114 -6.43 2.93 -1.36
N HIS A 115 -7.12 2.34 -2.34
CA HIS A 115 -8.59 2.35 -2.35
C HIS A 115 -9.18 1.20 -1.51
N SER A 116 -8.67 -0.03 -1.66
CA SER A 116 -9.16 -1.26 -0.99
C SER A 116 -8.03 -2.20 -0.56
N HIS A 117 -6.88 -1.66 -0.23
CA HIS A 117 -5.66 -2.32 0.23
C HIS A 117 -4.97 -3.26 -0.78
N HIS A 118 -5.47 -3.48 -1.97
CA HIS A 118 -4.79 -4.34 -2.97
C HIS A 118 -3.46 -3.74 -3.44
N ARG A 119 -3.44 -2.48 -3.86
CA ARG A 119 -2.22 -1.78 -4.30
C ARG A 119 -1.25 -1.54 -3.14
N SER A 120 -1.77 -1.13 -1.99
CA SER A 120 -0.97 -0.85 -0.80
C SER A 120 -0.44 -2.10 -0.10
N SER A 121 -0.97 -3.29 -0.38
CA SER A 121 -0.34 -4.53 0.09
C SER A 121 1.04 -4.74 -0.54
N LEU A 122 1.22 -4.38 -1.83
CA LEU A 122 2.55 -4.35 -2.44
C LEU A 122 3.43 -3.28 -1.76
N SER A 123 2.90 -2.07 -1.54
CA SER A 123 3.65 -0.99 -0.86
C SER A 123 4.11 -1.40 0.54
N PHE A 124 3.32 -2.19 1.28
CA PHE A 124 3.71 -2.75 2.56
C PHE A 124 4.99 -3.59 2.45
N TYR A 125 5.06 -4.50 1.47
CA TYR A 125 6.25 -5.34 1.26
C TYR A 125 7.43 -4.54 0.68
N VAL A 126 7.17 -3.54 -0.16
CA VAL A 126 8.19 -2.62 -0.67
C VAL A 126 8.86 -1.86 0.47
N LEU A 127 8.08 -1.29 1.40
CA LEU A 127 8.61 -0.64 2.60
C LEU A 127 9.45 -1.60 3.45
N ARG A 128 8.96 -2.81 3.63
CA ARG A 128 9.67 -3.83 4.39
C ARG A 128 11.02 -4.19 3.76
N ALA A 129 11.06 -4.34 2.45
CA ALA A 129 12.30 -4.58 1.70
C ALA A 129 13.26 -3.37 1.76
N ALA A 130 12.72 -2.16 1.82
CA ALA A 130 13.50 -0.93 1.99
C ALA A 130 13.99 -0.69 3.43
N GLY A 131 13.68 -1.61 4.39
CA GLY A 131 14.19 -1.58 5.75
C GLY A 131 13.29 -0.89 6.78
N PHE A 132 12.05 -0.56 6.43
CA PHE A 132 11.08 -0.10 7.42
C PHE A 132 10.63 -1.29 8.30
N THR A 133 10.58 -1.10 9.61
CA THR A 133 10.23 -2.16 10.57
C THR A 133 8.85 -1.97 11.20
N GLN A 134 8.40 -0.73 11.31
CA GLN A 134 7.12 -0.35 11.91
C GLN A 134 6.12 0.00 10.81
N ILE A 135 5.53 -1.02 10.17
CA ILE A 135 4.60 -0.84 9.07
C ILE A 135 3.25 -1.46 9.43
N LYS A 136 2.17 -0.74 9.15
CA LYS A 136 0.80 -1.24 9.24
C LYS A 136 0.09 -1.06 7.90
N GLY A 137 -0.72 -2.05 7.53
CA GLY A 137 -1.67 -1.93 6.43
C GLY A 137 -3.02 -1.44 6.94
N TYR A 138 -3.69 -0.57 6.18
CA TYR A 138 -5.06 -0.17 6.45
C TYR A 138 -6.02 -0.86 5.46
N PRO A 139 -6.68 -1.98 5.85
CA PRO A 139 -7.53 -2.77 4.94
C PRO A 139 -8.74 -1.98 4.42
N GLY A 140 -9.39 -1.18 5.27
CA GLY A 140 -10.53 -0.34 4.88
C GLY A 140 -10.18 0.70 3.83
N SER A 141 -8.96 1.23 3.90
CA SER A 141 -8.40 2.15 2.91
C SER A 141 -9.32 3.34 2.59
N TRP A 142 -9.21 3.93 1.40
CA TRP A 142 -10.05 5.05 1.00
C TRP A 142 -11.52 4.68 0.82
N SER A 143 -11.82 3.41 0.48
CA SER A 143 -13.19 2.92 0.38
C SER A 143 -13.96 2.97 1.71
N GLU A 144 -13.25 2.91 2.84
CA GLU A 144 -13.82 3.14 4.16
C GLU A 144 -13.68 4.62 4.55
N TRP A 145 -12.45 5.16 4.57
CA TRP A 145 -12.17 6.52 5.02
C TRP A 145 -12.97 7.58 4.28
N GLY A 146 -13.02 7.52 2.95
CA GLY A 146 -13.72 8.46 2.10
C GLY A 146 -15.25 8.39 2.17
N ASN A 147 -15.80 7.38 2.87
CA ASN A 147 -17.24 7.20 3.06
C ASN A 147 -17.70 7.40 4.52
N LEU A 148 -16.79 7.40 5.49
CA LEU A 148 -17.11 7.73 6.88
C LEU A 148 -17.37 9.24 7.02
N ALA A 149 -18.40 9.62 7.79
CA ALA A 149 -18.78 11.02 7.93
C ALA A 149 -17.75 11.85 8.72
N ASP A 150 -17.12 11.23 9.72
CA ASP A 150 -16.24 11.86 10.72
C ASP A 150 -14.73 11.82 10.39
N THR A 151 -14.37 11.42 9.19
CA THR A 151 -12.97 11.38 8.76
C THR A 151 -12.54 12.68 8.05
N PRO A 152 -11.43 13.31 8.45
CA PRO A 152 -10.89 14.49 7.78
C PRO A 152 -10.29 14.12 6.41
N VAL A 153 -10.25 15.11 5.51
CA VAL A 153 -9.71 14.98 4.15
C VAL A 153 -8.89 16.22 3.80
N GLU A 154 -7.80 16.01 3.08
CA GLU A 154 -6.95 17.03 2.46
C GLU A 154 -6.96 16.84 0.93
N VAL A 155 -6.80 17.95 0.16
CA VAL A 155 -6.77 17.95 -1.31
C VAL A 155 -5.56 18.71 -1.81
#